data_ae3e83ceb074047dc86d9e3c88dc72b9
#
_entry.id   ae3e83ceb074047dc86d9e3c88dc72b9
#
_cell.length_a   1.000
_cell.length_b   1.000
_cell.length_c   1.000
_cell.angle_alpha   90.00
_cell.angle_beta   90.00
_cell.angle_gamma   90.00
#
_symmetry.space_group_name_H-M   'P 1'
#
loop_
_entity.id
_entity.type
_entity.pdbx_description
1 polymer ?
#
loop_
_entity_poly.entity_id
_entity_poly.type
_entity_poly.pdbx_seq_one_letter_code
_entity_poly.pdbx_strand_id
1 'polypeptide(L)'
;MATILLVGVDLFFRGKLDVLLDGHRLVTTDSVDPPDLVICDLARVDADEVAETYPDVPIMGFTNHTDTAGLRAAQAAGLDRVVVRSALAERAPELVEELVT
;
A
#
# COMPACT_ATOMS: atom_id res chain seq x y z
N MET A 1 12.45 4.14 10.87
CA MET A 1 12.28 3.03 9.92
C MET A 1 10.97 2.31 10.19
N ALA A 2 10.17 2.13 9.16
CA ALA A 2 8.87 1.46 9.30
C ALA A 2 8.90 0.08 8.66
N THR A 3 8.06 -0.83 9.16
CA THR A 3 7.83 -2.13 8.54
C THR A 3 6.58 -2.00 7.66
N ILE A 4 6.73 -2.24 6.38
CA ILE A 4 5.69 -2.07 5.37
C ILE A 4 5.33 -3.42 4.78
N LEU A 5 4.07 -3.82 4.91
CA LEU A 5 3.56 -5.05 4.33
C LEU A 5 3.02 -4.77 2.93
N LEU A 6 3.52 -5.51 1.95
CA LEU A 6 3.07 -5.42 0.56
C LEU A 6 2.08 -6.55 0.28
N VAL A 7 0.85 -6.21 -0.09
CA VAL A 7 -0.21 -7.18 -0.37
C VAL A 7 -0.58 -7.13 -1.84
N GLY A 8 -0.37 -8.25 -2.54
CA GLY A 8 -0.69 -8.36 -3.97
C GLY A 8 0.24 -7.59 -4.90
N VAL A 9 1.36 -7.07 -4.40
CA VAL A 9 2.30 -6.29 -5.21
C VAL A 9 3.20 -7.24 -6.00
N ASP A 10 3.30 -7.04 -7.32
CA ASP A 10 4.14 -7.88 -8.17
C ASP A 10 5.64 -7.65 -7.93
N LEU A 11 6.45 -8.60 -8.38
CA LEU A 11 7.90 -8.57 -8.13
C LEU A 11 8.60 -7.34 -8.73
N PHE A 12 8.16 -6.90 -9.90
CA PHE A 12 8.78 -5.73 -10.55
C PHE A 12 8.53 -4.47 -9.76
N PHE A 13 7.29 -4.26 -9.35
CA PHE A 13 6.94 -3.07 -8.58
C PHE A 13 7.52 -3.13 -7.17
N ARG A 14 7.55 -4.31 -6.58
CA ARG A 14 8.19 -4.52 -5.29
C ARG A 14 9.68 -4.12 -5.35
N GLY A 15 10.39 -4.55 -6.38
CA GLY A 15 11.81 -4.17 -6.56
C GLY A 15 11.98 -2.66 -6.68
N LYS A 16 11.06 -2.00 -7.37
CA LYS A 16 11.07 -0.55 -7.49
C LYS A 16 10.84 0.13 -6.14
N LEU A 17 9.87 -0.38 -5.37
CA LEU A 17 9.60 0.15 -4.02
C LEU A 17 10.76 -0.10 -3.07
N ASP A 18 11.47 -1.22 -3.18
CA ASP A 18 12.64 -1.50 -2.37
C ASP A 18 13.71 -0.40 -2.54
N VAL A 19 13.89 0.08 -3.76
CA VAL A 19 14.84 1.16 -4.04
C VAL A 19 14.31 2.49 -3.52
N LEU A 20 13.04 2.80 -3.80
CA LEU A 20 12.43 4.08 -3.42
C LEU A 20 12.26 4.24 -1.91
N LEU A 21 12.01 3.14 -1.22
CA LEU A 21 11.76 3.12 0.22
C LEU A 21 12.94 2.54 0.98
N ASP A 22 14.14 2.80 0.50
CA ASP A 22 15.38 2.44 1.20
C ASP A 22 15.36 3.07 2.59
N GLY A 23 15.67 2.27 3.61
CA GLY A 23 15.55 2.69 5.01
C GLY A 23 14.29 2.18 5.69
N HIS A 24 13.33 1.63 4.92
CA HIS A 24 12.17 0.92 5.46
C HIS A 24 12.29 -0.57 5.21
N ARG A 25 11.62 -1.36 6.03
CA ARG A 25 11.60 -2.81 5.87
C ARG A 25 10.34 -3.23 5.11
N LEU A 26 10.51 -3.75 3.90
CA LEU A 26 9.40 -4.26 3.10
C LEU A 26 9.25 -5.76 3.30
N VAL A 27 8.05 -6.21 3.64
CA VAL A 27 7.73 -7.62 3.84
C VAL A 27 6.52 -8.00 2.98
N THR A 28 6.41 -9.27 2.61
CA THR A 28 5.32 -9.76 1.76
C THR A 28 4.42 -10.77 2.46
N THR A 29 4.76 -11.17 3.67
CA THR A 29 3.97 -12.08 4.47
C THR A 29 3.75 -11.48 5.84
N ASP A 30 2.65 -11.85 6.49
CA ASP A 30 2.40 -11.43 7.85
C ASP A 30 3.53 -11.89 8.76
N SER A 31 4.04 -10.98 9.55
CA SER A 31 5.01 -11.30 10.57
C SER A 31 4.30 -11.40 11.91
N VAL A 32 5.04 -11.85 12.94
CA VAL A 32 4.49 -11.94 14.29
C VAL A 32 4.07 -10.57 14.80
N ASP A 33 4.82 -9.53 14.41
CA ASP A 33 4.51 -8.15 14.77
C ASP A 33 3.67 -7.48 13.69
N PRO A 34 2.68 -6.66 14.05
CA PRO A 34 1.89 -5.95 13.06
C PRO A 34 2.77 -4.96 12.29
N PRO A 35 2.51 -4.77 10.98
CA PRO A 35 3.24 -3.79 10.20
C PRO A 35 2.84 -2.35 10.59
N ASP A 36 3.68 -1.40 10.24
CA ASP A 36 3.39 0.02 10.46
C ASP A 36 2.52 0.60 9.34
N LEU A 37 2.55 -0.03 8.17
CA LEU A 37 1.80 0.40 6.99
C LEU A 37 1.54 -0.81 6.09
N VAL A 38 0.38 -0.84 5.45
CA VAL A 38 0.06 -1.81 4.40
C VAL A 38 -0.03 -1.07 3.08
N ILE A 39 0.64 -1.60 2.05
CA ILE A 39 0.50 -1.11 0.66
C ILE A 39 -0.07 -2.26 -0.16
N CYS A 40 -1.19 -2.02 -0.83
CA CYS A 40 -1.86 -3.06 -1.61
C CYS A 40 -2.15 -2.61 -3.04
N ASP A 41 -2.11 -3.57 -3.97
CA ASP A 41 -2.47 -3.36 -5.37
C ASP A 41 -3.96 -3.67 -5.54
N LEU A 42 -4.75 -2.62 -5.74
CA LEU A 42 -6.21 -2.71 -5.84
C LEU A 42 -6.69 -3.46 -7.09
N ALA A 43 -5.81 -3.67 -8.06
CA ALA A 43 -6.15 -4.48 -9.23
C ALA A 43 -6.07 -5.99 -8.94
N ARG A 44 -5.45 -6.36 -7.82
CA ARG A 44 -5.19 -7.77 -7.46
C ARG A 44 -5.86 -8.20 -6.17
N VAL A 45 -6.19 -7.26 -5.29
CA VAL A 45 -6.80 -7.56 -3.99
C VAL A 45 -8.05 -6.73 -3.78
N ASP A 46 -8.92 -7.22 -2.90
CA ASP A 46 -10.15 -6.52 -2.55
C ASP A 46 -9.87 -5.55 -1.39
N ALA A 47 -10.18 -4.28 -1.59
CA ALA A 47 -9.95 -3.24 -0.60
C ALA A 47 -10.66 -3.54 0.72
N ASP A 48 -11.90 -4.05 0.66
CA ASP A 48 -12.66 -4.38 1.86
C ASP A 48 -11.99 -5.49 2.67
N GLU A 49 -11.47 -6.51 1.99
CA GLU A 49 -10.76 -7.61 2.67
C GLU A 49 -9.51 -7.12 3.37
N VAL A 50 -8.75 -6.25 2.71
CA VAL A 50 -7.52 -5.71 3.31
C VAL A 50 -7.87 -4.85 4.52
N ALA A 51 -8.89 -4.00 4.41
CA ALA A 51 -9.33 -3.15 5.52
C ALA A 51 -9.81 -3.97 6.72
N GLU A 52 -10.53 -5.07 6.47
CA GLU A 52 -11.00 -5.96 7.52
C GLU A 52 -9.87 -6.73 8.20
N THR A 53 -8.84 -7.10 7.42
CA THR A 53 -7.70 -7.86 7.93
C THR A 53 -6.78 -6.99 8.80
N TYR A 54 -6.64 -5.72 8.45
CA TYR A 54 -5.74 -4.79 9.14
C TYR A 54 -6.46 -3.54 9.63
N PRO A 55 -7.43 -3.69 10.56
CA PRO A 55 -8.29 -2.56 10.96
C PRO A 55 -7.54 -1.45 11.71
N ASP A 56 -6.40 -1.76 12.33
CA ASP A 56 -5.66 -0.81 13.16
C ASP A 56 -4.36 -0.32 12.51
N VAL A 57 -4.15 -0.65 11.24
CA VAL A 57 -2.93 -0.27 10.51
C VAL A 57 -3.31 0.64 9.36
N PRO A 58 -2.58 1.74 9.11
CA PRO A 58 -2.84 2.56 7.94
C PRO A 58 -2.63 1.77 6.66
N ILE A 59 -3.51 1.96 5.69
CA ILE A 59 -3.50 1.22 4.42
C ILE A 59 -3.46 2.21 3.26
N MET A 60 -2.49 2.02 2.37
CA MET A 60 -2.40 2.75 1.12
C MET A 60 -2.65 1.79 -0.03
N GLY A 61 -3.70 2.05 -0.81
CA GLY A 61 -4.00 1.29 -2.02
C GLY A 61 -3.56 2.02 -3.26
N PHE A 62 -3.11 1.29 -4.27
CA PHE A 62 -2.77 1.89 -5.56
C PHE A 62 -3.37 1.06 -6.71
N THR A 63 -3.62 1.74 -7.82
CA THR A 63 -4.12 1.11 -9.03
C THR A 63 -3.84 2.02 -10.23
N ASN A 64 -4.28 1.62 -11.43
CA ASN A 64 -4.13 2.43 -12.64
C ASN A 64 -5.04 3.65 -12.59
N HIS A 65 -4.63 4.75 -13.21
CA HIS A 65 -5.41 5.98 -13.26
C HIS A 65 -6.75 5.81 -13.99
N THR A 66 -6.90 4.76 -14.81
CA THR A 66 -8.13 4.47 -15.53
C THR A 66 -9.11 3.61 -14.73
N ASP A 67 -8.68 3.10 -13.58
CA ASP A 67 -9.51 2.23 -12.72
C ASP A 67 -10.33 3.06 -11.74
N THR A 68 -11.32 3.79 -12.26
CA THR A 68 -12.18 4.66 -11.44
C THR A 68 -12.98 3.86 -10.41
N ALA A 69 -13.46 2.69 -10.81
CA ALA A 69 -14.25 1.83 -9.91
C ALA A 69 -13.40 1.34 -8.74
N GLY A 70 -12.15 0.93 -9.01
CA GLY A 70 -11.23 0.50 -7.95
C GLY A 70 -10.88 1.62 -6.98
N LEU A 71 -10.67 2.84 -7.51
CA LEU A 71 -10.39 4.00 -6.67
C LEU A 71 -11.58 4.33 -5.75
N ARG A 72 -12.80 4.27 -6.28
CA ARG A 72 -14.02 4.53 -5.49
C ARG A 72 -14.25 3.44 -4.45
N ALA A 73 -14.05 2.18 -4.82
CA ALA A 73 -14.23 1.06 -3.90
C ALA A 73 -13.25 1.16 -2.72
N ALA A 74 -12.01 1.54 -2.99
CA ALA A 74 -11.00 1.71 -1.95
C ALA A 74 -11.35 2.85 -1.00
N GLN A 75 -11.83 3.97 -1.53
CA GLN A 75 -12.27 5.09 -0.71
C GLN A 75 -13.46 4.70 0.15
N ALA A 76 -14.42 3.96 -0.41
CA ALA A 76 -15.58 3.48 0.32
C ALA A 76 -15.21 2.48 1.41
N ALA A 77 -14.16 1.69 1.19
CA ALA A 77 -13.64 0.74 2.18
C ALA A 77 -12.92 1.42 3.35
N GLY A 78 -12.65 2.72 3.22
CA GLY A 78 -12.02 3.49 4.28
C GLY A 78 -10.49 3.39 4.33
N LEU A 79 -9.85 3.13 3.19
CA LEU A 79 -8.40 3.15 3.13
C LEU A 79 -7.87 4.55 3.44
N ASP A 80 -6.73 4.60 4.14
CA ASP A 80 -6.16 5.87 4.58
C ASP A 80 -5.65 6.73 3.43
N ARG A 81 -5.19 6.08 2.36
CA ARG A 81 -4.73 6.77 1.17
C ARG A 81 -4.98 5.89 -0.06
N VAL A 82 -5.42 6.50 -1.12
CA VAL A 82 -5.60 5.83 -2.41
C VAL A 82 -4.90 6.66 -3.48
N VAL A 83 -3.96 6.04 -4.20
CA VAL A 83 -3.15 6.74 -5.19
C VAL A 83 -3.11 5.95 -6.50
N VAL A 84 -2.72 6.62 -7.58
CA VAL A 84 -2.43 5.91 -8.82
C VAL A 84 -0.99 5.39 -8.78
N ARG A 85 -0.74 4.30 -9.51
CA ARG A 85 0.57 3.64 -9.51
C ARG A 85 1.72 4.60 -9.85
N SER A 86 1.53 5.47 -10.82
CA SER A 86 2.55 6.42 -11.22
C SER A 86 2.90 7.41 -10.10
N ALA A 87 1.88 7.88 -9.37
CA ALA A 87 2.12 8.78 -8.24
C ALA A 87 2.90 8.08 -7.13
N LEU A 88 2.57 6.81 -6.84
CA LEU A 88 3.31 6.03 -5.86
C LEU A 88 4.77 5.84 -6.30
N ALA A 89 4.99 5.55 -7.59
CA ALA A 89 6.34 5.37 -8.13
C ALA A 89 7.18 6.65 -8.04
N GLU A 90 6.54 7.82 -8.16
CA GLU A 90 7.25 9.11 -8.11
C GLU A 90 7.45 9.63 -6.69
N ARG A 91 6.49 9.37 -5.80
CA ARG A 91 6.43 10.01 -4.49
C ARG A 91 6.35 9.03 -3.32
N ALA A 92 6.82 7.79 -3.50
CA ALA A 92 6.70 6.77 -2.47
C ALA A 92 7.25 7.21 -1.10
N PRO A 93 8.45 7.79 -0.99
CA PRO A 93 8.98 8.21 0.32
C PRO A 93 8.07 9.21 1.02
N GLU A 94 7.57 10.20 0.30
CA GLU A 94 6.70 11.24 0.86
C GLU A 94 5.37 10.66 1.32
N LEU A 95 4.76 9.80 0.49
CA LEU A 95 3.47 9.20 0.80
C LEU A 95 3.56 8.28 2.02
N VAL A 96 4.64 7.52 2.12
CA VAL A 96 4.86 6.65 3.28
C VAL A 96 5.07 7.47 4.55
N GLU A 97 5.88 8.54 4.48
CA GLU A 97 6.11 9.41 5.64
C GLU A 97 4.81 10.00 6.19
N GLU A 98 3.91 10.42 5.31
CA GLU A 98 2.62 10.98 5.73
C GLU A 98 1.78 9.98 6.53
N LEU A 99 1.92 8.69 6.27
CA LEU A 99 1.11 7.66 6.91
C LEU A 99 1.77 7.02 8.13
N VAL A 100 3.09 7.04 8.25
CA VAL A 100 3.79 6.39 9.37
C VAL A 100 4.23 7.37 10.46
N THR A 101 4.11 8.63 10.22
CA THR A 101 4.36 9.67 11.24
C THR A 101 3.01 10.14 11.79
#